data_9473243c67881660abd79a2ee3db26a1
#
_entry.id   9473243c67881660abd79a2ee3db26a1
#
_cell.length_a   1.000
_cell.length_b   1.000
_cell.length_c   1.000
_cell.angle_alpha   90.00
_cell.angle_beta   90.00
_cell.angle_gamma   90.00
#
_symmetry.space_group_name_H-M   'P 1'
#
loop_
_entity.id
_entity.type
_entity.pdbx_description
1 polymer ?
#
loop_
_entity_poly.entity_id
_entity_poly.type
_entity_poly.pdbx_seq_one_letter_code
_entity_poly.pdbx_strand_id
1 'polypeptide(L)'
;MYKRQSQDGLRVYHNRNDSDILSSFAARVLITLILELTWGILLFGLRGPAQRDLIGKVNLATQIILNLGLCYGTLYLGPMWGNFLYFALEVLVFSVEAFVYNRYLPWPEGRKPHPILYALTANLLSFGIGLELNTHCTNTQIRLIGLVCLVLWYAGPWLCRKLRKVQNAQ
;
A
#
# COMPACT_ATOMS: atom_id res chain seq x y z
N MET A 1 -27.23 -31.90 23.66
CA MET A 1 -27.46 -30.82 22.65
C MET A 1 -26.28 -29.84 22.48
N TYR A 2 -25.23 -29.94 23.29
CA TYR A 2 -24.06 -29.00 23.27
C TYR A 2 -22.93 -29.36 22.29
N LYS A 3 -22.90 -30.55 21.68
CA LYS A 3 -21.80 -30.99 20.78
C LYS A 3 -21.96 -30.56 19.30
N ARG A 4 -23.14 -30.09 18.87
CA ARG A 4 -23.33 -29.66 17.48
C ARG A 4 -22.85 -28.23 17.19
N GLN A 5 -22.92 -27.31 18.18
CA GLN A 5 -22.49 -25.91 17.95
C GLN A 5 -20.98 -25.74 17.81
N SER A 6 -20.14 -26.65 18.36
CA SER A 6 -18.69 -26.53 18.24
C SER A 6 -18.15 -26.99 16.89
N GLN A 7 -18.87 -27.88 16.19
CA GLN A 7 -18.45 -28.37 14.87
C GLN A 7 -18.80 -27.38 13.74
N ASP A 8 -19.91 -26.65 13.87
CA ASP A 8 -20.32 -25.66 12.87
C ASP A 8 -19.44 -24.41 12.94
N GLY A 9 -18.97 -24.02 14.13
CA GLY A 9 -18.02 -22.95 14.31
C GLY A 9 -16.65 -23.24 13.66
N LEU A 10 -16.15 -24.45 13.79
CA LEU A 10 -14.89 -24.87 13.15
C LEU A 10 -14.98 -24.97 11.62
N ARG A 11 -16.13 -25.35 11.07
CA ARG A 11 -16.36 -25.41 9.61
C ARG A 11 -16.39 -24.03 8.95
N VAL A 12 -16.86 -23.00 9.64
CA VAL A 12 -16.89 -21.61 9.10
C VAL A 12 -15.48 -21.04 8.98
N TYR A 13 -14.55 -21.43 9.85
CA TYR A 13 -13.15 -21.01 9.76
C TYR A 13 -12.35 -21.71 8.69
N HIS A 14 -12.73 -22.92 8.30
CA HIS A 14 -11.97 -23.74 7.33
C HIS A 14 -12.32 -23.46 5.86
N ASN A 15 -13.33 -22.62 5.57
CA ASN A 15 -13.77 -22.34 4.21
C ASN A 15 -13.45 -20.89 3.76
N ARG A 16 -12.54 -20.23 4.44
CA ARG A 16 -11.92 -19.00 3.89
C ARG A 16 -10.87 -19.46 2.88
N ASN A 17 -11.22 -19.38 1.59
CA ASN A 17 -10.28 -19.68 0.52
C ASN A 17 -8.99 -18.88 0.74
N ASP A 18 -7.84 -19.56 0.86
CA ASP A 18 -6.53 -18.94 1.01
C ASP A 18 -6.24 -17.94 -0.12
N SER A 19 -6.82 -18.18 -1.30
CA SER A 19 -6.81 -17.27 -2.45
C SER A 19 -7.49 -15.92 -2.17
N ASP A 20 -8.52 -15.87 -1.31
CA ASP A 20 -9.22 -14.63 -0.95
C ASP A 20 -8.38 -13.76 -0.01
N ILE A 21 -7.63 -14.38 0.88
CA ILE A 21 -6.71 -13.69 1.79
C ILE A 21 -5.55 -13.11 0.98
N LEU A 22 -4.93 -13.92 0.13
CA LEU A 22 -3.79 -13.50 -0.68
C LEU A 22 -4.15 -12.39 -1.67
N SER A 23 -5.32 -12.50 -2.33
CA SER A 23 -5.77 -11.49 -3.28
C SER A 23 -6.13 -10.16 -2.61
N SER A 24 -6.71 -10.18 -1.41
CA SER A 24 -6.99 -8.98 -0.62
C SER A 24 -5.71 -8.31 -0.15
N PHE A 25 -4.73 -9.11 0.27
CA PHE A 25 -3.40 -8.65 0.64
C PHE A 25 -2.71 -7.95 -0.55
N ALA A 26 -2.65 -8.62 -1.72
CA ALA A 26 -2.05 -8.06 -2.92
C ALA A 26 -2.72 -6.75 -3.34
N ALA A 27 -4.05 -6.65 -3.22
CA ALA A 27 -4.79 -5.42 -3.51
C ALA A 27 -4.39 -4.27 -2.57
N ARG A 28 -4.20 -4.52 -1.28
CA ARG A 28 -3.75 -3.50 -0.29
C ARG A 28 -2.37 -2.99 -0.62
N VAL A 29 -1.41 -3.89 -0.84
CA VAL A 29 -0.04 -3.53 -1.24
C VAL A 29 -0.06 -2.69 -2.52
N LEU A 30 -0.87 -3.07 -3.51
CA LEU A 30 -1.00 -2.33 -4.77
C LEU A 30 -1.58 -0.92 -4.55
N ILE A 31 -2.62 -0.78 -3.74
CA ILE A 31 -3.22 0.52 -3.40
C ILE A 31 -2.18 1.42 -2.74
N THR A 32 -1.45 0.92 -1.74
CA THR A 32 -0.39 1.66 -1.05
C THR A 32 0.68 2.12 -2.03
N LEU A 33 1.21 1.24 -2.88
CA LEU A 33 2.22 1.57 -3.89
C LEU A 33 1.75 2.68 -4.84
N ILE A 34 0.51 2.59 -5.34
CA ILE A 34 -0.04 3.58 -6.26
C ILE A 34 -0.23 4.93 -5.56
N LEU A 35 -0.71 4.94 -4.31
CA LEU A 35 -0.88 6.16 -3.53
C LEU A 35 0.46 6.86 -3.31
N GLU A 36 1.47 6.17 -2.86
CA GLU A 36 2.78 6.74 -2.55
C GLU A 36 3.53 7.21 -3.79
N LEU A 37 3.49 6.42 -4.88
CA LEU A 37 4.04 6.86 -6.17
C LEU A 37 3.31 8.09 -6.71
N THR A 38 1.98 8.12 -6.64
CA THR A 38 1.17 9.26 -7.08
C THR A 38 1.51 10.51 -6.25
N TRP A 39 1.62 10.36 -4.93
CA TRP A 39 2.00 11.42 -4.01
C TRP A 39 3.38 11.99 -4.34
N GLY A 40 4.37 11.11 -4.57
CA GLY A 40 5.72 11.49 -4.99
C GLY A 40 5.74 12.26 -6.32
N ILE A 41 4.95 11.82 -7.29
CA ILE A 41 4.85 12.49 -8.61
C ILE A 41 4.19 13.86 -8.50
N LEU A 42 3.09 13.97 -7.76
CA LEU A 42 2.27 15.18 -7.70
C LEU A 42 2.93 16.27 -6.86
N LEU A 43 3.37 15.97 -5.65
CA LEU A 43 3.88 16.98 -4.72
C LEU A 43 5.39 17.16 -4.82
N PHE A 44 6.14 16.09 -4.96
CA PHE A 44 7.60 16.14 -4.94
C PHE A 44 8.23 16.13 -6.34
N GLY A 45 7.44 15.89 -7.39
CA GLY A 45 7.91 15.88 -8.78
C GLY A 45 8.80 14.69 -9.14
N LEU A 46 8.67 13.57 -8.41
CA LEU A 46 9.46 12.34 -8.59
C LEU A 46 8.98 11.56 -9.82
N ARG A 47 9.24 12.11 -11.02
CA ARG A 47 8.73 11.59 -12.29
C ARG A 47 9.71 10.68 -13.04
N GLY A 48 10.97 10.69 -12.64
CA GLY A 48 12.03 9.90 -13.29
C GLY A 48 11.82 8.37 -13.13
N PRO A 49 12.24 7.57 -14.12
CA PRO A 49 12.11 6.12 -14.03
C PRO A 49 12.89 5.53 -12.85
N ALA A 50 14.11 6.01 -12.59
CA ALA A 50 14.93 5.57 -11.47
C ALA A 50 14.29 5.88 -10.11
N GLN A 51 13.63 7.05 -9.99
CA GLN A 51 12.90 7.45 -8.79
C GLN A 51 11.74 6.50 -8.50
N ARG A 52 10.90 6.25 -9.52
CA ARG A 52 9.74 5.36 -9.41
C ARG A 52 10.14 3.91 -9.13
N ASP A 53 11.20 3.44 -9.75
CA ASP A 53 11.73 2.09 -9.54
C ASP A 53 12.23 1.92 -8.10
N LEU A 54 13.00 2.87 -7.58
CA LEU A 54 13.47 2.84 -6.19
C LEU A 54 12.30 2.88 -5.20
N ILE A 55 11.38 3.84 -5.36
CA ILE A 55 10.20 3.98 -4.50
C ILE A 55 9.37 2.69 -4.52
N GLY A 56 9.09 2.16 -5.71
CA GLY A 56 8.30 0.94 -5.85
C GLY A 56 8.96 -0.28 -5.19
N LYS A 57 10.27 -0.45 -5.34
CA LYS A 57 11.00 -1.57 -4.72
C LYS A 57 11.05 -1.45 -3.20
N VAL A 58 11.32 -0.27 -2.68
CA VAL A 58 11.42 -0.03 -1.24
C VAL A 58 10.06 -0.25 -0.59
N ASN A 59 9.00 0.36 -1.11
CA ASN A 59 7.64 0.19 -0.59
C ASN A 59 7.15 -1.26 -0.70
N LEU A 60 7.44 -1.94 -1.79
CA LEU A 60 7.09 -3.36 -1.91
C LEU A 60 7.78 -4.19 -0.83
N ALA A 61 9.07 -3.97 -0.61
CA ALA A 61 9.84 -4.70 0.41
C ALA A 61 9.32 -4.39 1.82
N THR A 62 9.11 -3.11 2.16
CA THR A 62 8.62 -2.70 3.48
C THR A 62 7.21 -3.20 3.75
N GLN A 63 6.32 -3.17 2.77
CA GLN A 63 4.97 -3.72 2.88
C GLN A 63 4.96 -5.24 3.09
N ILE A 64 5.83 -5.99 2.43
CA ILE A 64 5.98 -7.44 2.66
C ILE A 64 6.46 -7.68 4.11
N ILE A 65 7.49 -6.96 4.56
CA ILE A 65 8.03 -7.10 5.92
C ILE A 65 6.99 -6.73 6.97
N LEU A 66 6.25 -5.63 6.79
CA LEU A 66 5.18 -5.19 7.67
C LEU A 66 4.11 -6.27 7.84
N ASN A 67 3.62 -6.79 6.72
CA ASN A 67 2.54 -7.77 6.76
C ASN A 67 2.99 -9.13 7.30
N LEU A 68 4.22 -9.57 7.00
CA LEU A 68 4.79 -10.76 7.63
C LEU A 68 4.99 -10.53 9.13
N GLY A 69 5.51 -9.38 9.53
CA GLY A 69 5.67 -8.99 10.93
C GLY A 69 4.35 -8.99 11.69
N LEU A 70 3.28 -8.46 11.08
CA LEU A 70 1.93 -8.49 11.65
C LEU A 70 1.39 -9.91 11.77
N CYS A 71 1.54 -10.73 10.73
CA CYS A 71 1.06 -12.11 10.73
C CYS A 71 1.72 -12.93 11.84
N TYR A 72 3.05 -12.90 11.90
CA TYR A 72 3.78 -13.64 12.93
C TYR A 72 3.60 -13.01 14.32
N GLY A 73 3.64 -11.70 14.42
CA GLY A 73 3.49 -11.02 15.71
C GLY A 73 2.13 -11.24 16.35
N THR A 74 1.03 -11.18 15.58
CA THR A 74 -0.32 -11.49 16.11
C THR A 74 -0.48 -12.95 16.48
N LEU A 75 0.19 -13.86 15.78
CA LEU A 75 0.19 -15.28 16.11
C LEU A 75 0.87 -15.56 17.46
N TYR A 76 2.00 -14.91 17.76
CA TYR A 76 2.77 -15.16 18.98
C TYR A 76 2.33 -14.29 20.17
N LEU A 77 1.97 -13.03 19.93
CA LEU A 77 1.61 -12.08 20.99
C LEU A 77 0.11 -12.02 21.26
N GLY A 78 -0.70 -12.60 20.36
CA GLY A 78 -2.15 -12.58 20.43
C GLY A 78 -2.76 -11.28 19.87
N PRO A 79 -4.08 -11.32 19.59
CA PRO A 79 -4.78 -10.23 18.88
C PRO A 79 -4.82 -8.91 19.67
N MET A 80 -4.69 -8.96 20.99
CA MET A 80 -4.71 -7.77 21.86
C MET A 80 -3.53 -6.83 21.58
N TRP A 81 -2.39 -7.37 21.16
CA TRP A 81 -1.19 -6.60 20.81
C TRP A 81 -1.15 -6.14 19.35
N GLY A 82 -2.12 -6.56 18.54
CA GLY A 82 -2.13 -6.31 17.09
C GLY A 82 -2.05 -4.83 16.73
N ASN A 83 -2.81 -3.97 17.39
CA ASN A 83 -2.81 -2.53 17.10
C ASN A 83 -1.49 -1.86 17.50
N PHE A 84 -0.92 -2.24 18.64
CA PHE A 84 0.38 -1.71 19.07
C PHE A 84 1.50 -2.17 18.12
N LEU A 85 1.49 -3.45 17.77
CA LEU A 85 2.46 -4.02 16.85
C LEU A 85 2.36 -3.36 15.45
N TYR A 86 1.12 -3.13 14.98
CA TYR A 86 0.89 -2.45 13.71
C TYR A 86 1.52 -1.05 13.71
N PHE A 87 1.24 -0.25 14.74
CA PHE A 87 1.84 1.08 14.85
C PHE A 87 3.37 1.03 14.94
N ALA A 88 3.92 0.11 15.73
CA ALA A 88 5.37 -0.04 15.86
C ALA A 88 6.04 -0.43 14.53
N LEU A 89 5.41 -1.32 13.76
CA LEU A 89 5.89 -1.72 12.44
C LEU A 89 5.77 -0.58 11.42
N GLU A 90 4.72 0.24 11.45
CA GLU A 90 4.59 1.42 10.59
C GLU A 90 5.70 2.46 10.86
N VAL A 91 6.04 2.68 12.14
CA VAL A 91 7.17 3.54 12.50
C VAL A 91 8.49 2.98 11.99
N LEU A 92 8.67 1.66 12.04
CA LEU A 92 9.85 1.00 11.49
C LEU A 92 9.92 1.16 9.96
N VAL A 93 8.80 0.91 9.26
CA VAL A 93 8.68 1.08 7.80
C VAL A 93 9.06 2.51 7.41
N PHE A 94 8.42 3.50 8.02
CA PHE A 94 8.75 4.91 7.79
C PHE A 94 10.24 5.19 8.00
N SER A 95 10.84 4.66 9.08
CA SER A 95 12.26 4.89 9.38
C SER A 95 13.18 4.31 8.32
N VAL A 96 12.89 3.09 7.85
CA VAL A 96 13.64 2.44 6.77
C VAL A 96 13.51 3.21 5.47
N GLU A 97 12.30 3.61 5.09
CA GLU A 97 12.03 4.35 3.86
C GLU A 97 12.70 5.73 3.89
N ALA A 98 12.56 6.46 5.00
CA ALA A 98 13.21 7.76 5.18
C ALA A 98 14.74 7.65 5.06
N PHE A 99 15.34 6.61 5.64
CA PHE A 99 16.77 6.34 5.52
C PHE A 99 17.18 6.04 4.08
N VAL A 100 16.48 5.12 3.41
CA VAL A 100 16.78 4.71 2.03
C VAL A 100 16.58 5.88 1.07
N TYR A 101 15.50 6.64 1.20
CA TYR A 101 15.24 7.79 0.32
C TYR A 101 16.23 8.92 0.57
N ASN A 102 16.63 9.16 1.81
CA ASN A 102 17.65 10.16 2.11
C ASN A 102 19.02 9.80 1.49
N ARG A 103 19.31 8.51 1.37
CA ARG A 103 20.62 8.04 0.89
C ARG A 103 20.66 7.81 -0.63
N TYR A 104 19.59 7.30 -1.21
CA TYR A 104 19.62 6.74 -2.56
C TYR A 104 18.60 7.34 -3.53
N LEU A 105 17.60 8.12 -3.06
CA LEU A 105 16.59 8.67 -3.97
C LEU A 105 17.19 9.83 -4.77
N PRO A 106 17.31 9.71 -6.11
CA PRO A 106 17.77 10.80 -6.96
C PRO A 106 16.70 11.91 -6.96
N TRP A 107 17.08 13.10 -6.51
CA TRP A 107 16.13 14.21 -6.42
C TRP A 107 16.05 14.99 -7.72
N PRO A 108 14.87 15.55 -8.10
CA PRO A 108 14.73 16.33 -9.32
C PRO A 108 15.62 17.59 -9.31
N GLU A 109 16.25 17.88 -10.43
CA GLU A 109 17.06 19.09 -10.59
C GLU A 109 16.24 20.36 -10.32
N GLY A 110 16.85 21.32 -9.66
CA GLY A 110 16.23 22.60 -9.32
C GLY A 110 15.26 22.57 -8.12
N ARG A 111 15.05 21.42 -7.48
CA ARG A 111 14.24 21.30 -6.26
C ARG A 111 15.12 20.95 -5.07
N LYS A 112 14.81 21.58 -3.91
CA LYS A 112 15.46 21.18 -2.65
C LYS A 112 15.04 19.75 -2.28
N PRO A 113 15.98 18.87 -1.90
CA PRO A 113 15.65 17.52 -1.49
C PRO A 113 14.96 17.51 -0.12
N HIS A 114 13.80 16.87 -0.04
CA HIS A 114 13.05 16.65 1.20
C HIS A 114 12.63 15.17 1.33
N PRO A 115 13.57 14.21 1.28
CA PRO A 115 13.24 12.79 1.24
C PRO A 115 12.53 12.30 2.51
N ILE A 116 12.91 12.81 3.68
CA ILE A 116 12.26 12.48 4.95
C ILE A 116 10.82 12.99 4.98
N LEU A 117 10.57 14.22 4.50
CA LEU A 117 9.22 14.77 4.42
C LEU A 117 8.36 13.99 3.44
N TYR A 118 8.94 13.56 2.31
CA TYR A 118 8.27 12.69 1.37
C TYR A 118 7.88 11.36 2.03
N ALA A 119 8.83 10.64 2.64
CA ALA A 119 8.56 9.38 3.32
C ALA A 119 7.46 9.54 4.39
N LEU A 120 7.56 10.59 5.24
CA LEU A 120 6.59 10.84 6.29
C LEU A 120 5.18 11.07 5.74
N THR A 121 5.05 11.97 4.76
CA THR A 121 3.73 12.33 4.24
C THR A 121 3.12 11.23 3.38
N ALA A 122 3.93 10.45 2.65
CA ALA A 122 3.47 9.31 1.88
C ALA A 122 2.97 8.19 2.78
N ASN A 123 3.74 7.84 3.82
CA ASN A 123 3.34 6.81 4.79
C ASN A 123 2.10 7.23 5.60
N LEU A 124 1.99 8.48 6.06
CA LEU A 124 0.80 8.95 6.75
C LEU A 124 -0.45 8.90 5.87
N LEU A 125 -0.32 9.23 4.59
CA LEU A 125 -1.42 9.16 3.63
C LEU A 125 -1.85 7.70 3.40
N SER A 126 -0.92 6.80 3.10
CA SER A 126 -1.22 5.39 2.81
C SER A 126 -1.76 4.68 4.05
N PHE A 127 -1.23 4.97 5.24
CA PHE A 127 -1.73 4.46 6.52
C PHE A 127 -3.17 4.94 6.80
N GLY A 128 -3.44 6.24 6.67
CA GLY A 128 -4.77 6.79 6.89
C GLY A 128 -5.82 6.19 5.95
N ILE A 129 -5.51 6.10 4.65
CA ILE A 129 -6.40 5.45 3.68
C ILE A 129 -6.55 3.96 3.98
N GLY A 130 -5.47 3.28 4.39
CA GLY A 130 -5.51 1.88 4.80
C GLY A 130 -6.45 1.62 5.98
N LEU A 131 -6.46 2.50 7.00
CA LEU A 131 -7.38 2.44 8.13
C LEU A 131 -8.83 2.59 7.68
N GLU A 132 -9.12 3.60 6.84
CA GLU A 132 -10.48 3.83 6.31
C GLU A 132 -10.97 2.64 5.49
N LEU A 133 -10.15 2.10 4.61
CA LEU A 133 -10.49 0.90 3.84
C LEU A 133 -10.75 -0.32 4.73
N ASN A 134 -9.98 -0.49 5.80
CA ASN A 134 -10.17 -1.59 6.74
C ASN A 134 -11.46 -1.45 7.57
N THR A 135 -11.86 -0.23 7.88
CA THR A 135 -13.03 0.05 8.72
C THR A 135 -14.34 0.00 7.93
N HIS A 136 -14.33 0.49 6.68
CA HIS A 136 -15.55 0.71 5.91
C HIS A 136 -15.71 -0.21 4.70
N CYS A 137 -14.67 -0.93 4.27
CA CYS A 137 -14.71 -1.75 3.07
C CYS A 137 -14.57 -3.24 3.36
N THR A 138 -15.36 -4.04 2.64
CA THR A 138 -15.18 -5.50 2.60
C THR A 138 -13.96 -5.88 1.75
N ASN A 139 -13.43 -7.10 1.94
CA ASN A 139 -12.31 -7.59 1.13
C ASN A 139 -12.60 -7.59 -0.38
N THR A 140 -13.85 -7.80 -0.77
CA THR A 140 -14.26 -7.72 -2.18
C THR A 140 -14.19 -6.30 -2.73
N GLN A 141 -14.63 -5.32 -1.95
CA GLN A 141 -14.54 -3.90 -2.32
C GLN A 141 -13.08 -3.45 -2.41
N ILE A 142 -12.22 -3.87 -1.48
CA ILE A 142 -10.77 -3.56 -1.52
C ILE A 142 -10.12 -4.12 -2.78
N ARG A 143 -10.45 -5.36 -3.17
CA ARG A 143 -9.96 -5.96 -4.42
C ARG A 143 -10.41 -5.18 -5.64
N LEU A 144 -11.67 -4.76 -5.67
CA LEU A 144 -12.20 -3.96 -6.77
C LEU A 144 -11.51 -2.59 -6.85
N ILE A 145 -11.33 -1.91 -5.71
CA ILE A 145 -10.59 -0.64 -5.65
C ILE A 145 -9.16 -0.82 -6.16
N GLY A 146 -8.45 -1.87 -5.71
CA GLY A 146 -7.10 -2.18 -6.20
C GLY A 146 -7.05 -2.39 -7.71
N LEU A 147 -8.01 -3.10 -8.28
CA LEU A 147 -8.11 -3.30 -9.72
C LEU A 147 -8.36 -1.98 -10.47
N VAL A 148 -9.29 -1.16 -9.98
CA VAL A 148 -9.58 0.17 -10.56
C VAL A 148 -8.33 1.06 -10.50
N CYS A 149 -7.63 1.10 -9.37
CA CYS A 149 -6.38 1.84 -9.23
C CYS A 149 -5.33 1.37 -10.25
N LEU A 150 -5.19 0.06 -10.44
CA LEU A 150 -4.26 -0.52 -11.42
C LEU A 150 -4.62 -0.09 -12.85
N VAL A 151 -5.89 -0.20 -13.21
CA VAL A 151 -6.36 0.22 -14.55
C VAL A 151 -6.11 1.71 -14.78
N LEU A 152 -6.44 2.56 -13.82
CA LEU A 152 -6.20 4.00 -13.91
C LEU A 152 -4.72 4.34 -14.00
N TRP A 153 -3.86 3.61 -13.30
CA TRP A 153 -2.40 3.79 -13.34
C TRP A 153 -1.82 3.50 -14.73
N TYR A 154 -2.27 2.43 -15.38
CA TYR A 154 -1.80 2.08 -16.71
C TYR A 154 -2.50 2.84 -17.84
N ALA A 155 -3.82 2.99 -17.76
CA ALA A 155 -4.62 3.64 -18.81
C ALA A 155 -4.56 5.18 -18.73
N GLY A 156 -4.42 5.76 -17.54
CA GLY A 156 -4.43 7.20 -17.32
C GLY A 156 -3.39 7.97 -18.17
N PRO A 157 -2.10 7.59 -18.17
CA PRO A 157 -1.08 8.26 -19.00
C PRO A 157 -1.33 8.13 -20.49
N TRP A 158 -1.91 7.02 -20.94
CA TRP A 158 -2.28 6.81 -22.34
C TRP A 158 -3.46 7.71 -22.73
N LEU A 159 -4.50 7.76 -21.89
CA LEU A 159 -5.69 8.58 -22.12
C LEU A 159 -5.33 10.08 -22.14
N CYS A 160 -4.52 10.55 -21.19
CA CYS A 160 -4.05 11.93 -21.14
C CYS A 160 -3.26 12.33 -22.41
N ARG A 161 -2.42 11.42 -22.91
CA ARG A 161 -1.69 11.66 -24.19
C ARG A 161 -2.62 11.76 -25.38
N LYS A 162 -3.64 10.91 -25.43
CA LYS A 162 -4.64 10.92 -26.51
C LYS A 162 -5.47 12.20 -26.51
N LEU A 163 -5.97 12.61 -25.34
CA LEU A 163 -6.75 13.85 -25.18
C LEU A 163 -5.94 15.09 -25.56
N ARG A 164 -4.66 15.18 -25.17
CA ARG A 164 -3.79 16.31 -25.52
C ARG A 164 -3.54 16.40 -27.03
N LYS A 165 -3.46 15.26 -27.74
CA LYS A 165 -3.32 15.26 -29.20
C LYS A 165 -4.58 15.80 -29.90
N VAL A 166 -5.77 15.50 -29.38
CA VAL A 166 -7.03 16.02 -29.92
C VAL A 166 -7.14 17.52 -29.71
N GLN A 167 -6.75 18.04 -28.54
CA GLN A 167 -6.75 19.48 -28.27
C GLN A 167 -5.79 20.29 -29.13
N ASN A 168 -4.64 19.71 -29.50
CA ASN A 168 -3.65 20.38 -30.35
C ASN A 168 -3.98 20.29 -31.84
N ALA A 169 -5.03 19.57 -32.25
CA ALA A 169 -5.48 19.41 -33.64
C ALA A 169 -6.71 20.30 -33.95
N GLN A 170 -7.25 21.02 -32.99
CA GLN A 170 -8.27 22.07 -33.12
C GLN A 170 -7.63 23.46 -33.13
#